data_87200deccb214f732eae8c7b0159a493
#
_entry.id   87200deccb214f732eae8c7b0159a493
#
_cell.length_a   1.000
_cell.length_b   1.000
_cell.length_c   1.000
_cell.angle_alpha   90.00
_cell.angle_beta   90.00
_cell.angle_gamma   90.00
#
_symmetry.space_group_name_H-M   'P 1'
#
loop_
_entity.id
_entity.type
_entity.pdbx_description
1 polymer ?
#
loop_
_entity_poly.entity_id
_entity_poly.type
_entity_poly.pdbx_seq_one_letter_code
_entity_poly.pdbx_strand_id
1 'polypeptide(L)'
;MNHPAELAVHSFLQKVMLGKANVDGAILDLVAKDVRESLDRQFSGGKREFKLRMSNIGRKKCQLWFDKNSPEDRLPDSPFFIINMILGDIIEAVFKGLLRASDVKFDDSDKVTLKLSDSEVDGSYDMVMNGKVDDVKSASPWSYENKFTDFATLSSKDSFGYVAQLVGYAKAKGVPVGGWWVINKANGNFKYVSAEDVDMDAELKKIQETVTYINYGGAFERCYEPVEETYYGKPSGNMKLGVECSLCNYREKCWENLQVLPSKVSKSANPPLINYVYLSNAQDTVQE
;
A
#
# COMPACT_ATOMS: atom_id res chain seq x y z
N MET A 1 14.56 3.06 -18.84
CA MET A 1 14.69 1.84 -19.68
C MET A 1 13.71 0.82 -19.11
N ASN A 2 12.98 0.10 -19.98
CA ASN A 2 12.06 -0.94 -19.49
C ASN A 2 12.85 -2.11 -18.91
N HIS A 3 12.35 -2.72 -17.84
CA HIS A 3 12.96 -3.90 -17.26
C HIS A 3 12.93 -5.08 -18.27
N PRO A 4 14.00 -5.90 -18.40
CA PRO A 4 14.02 -6.99 -19.39
C PRO A 4 12.85 -7.97 -19.26
N ALA A 5 12.40 -8.29 -18.06
CA ALA A 5 11.25 -9.15 -17.82
C ALA A 5 9.92 -8.51 -18.28
N GLU A 6 9.79 -7.17 -18.23
CA GLU A 6 8.64 -6.45 -18.79
C GLU A 6 8.52 -6.71 -20.31
N LEU A 7 9.64 -6.60 -21.03
CA LEU A 7 9.68 -6.89 -22.45
C LEU A 7 9.38 -8.37 -22.78
N ALA A 8 9.87 -9.30 -21.95
CA ALA A 8 9.60 -10.73 -22.10
C ALA A 8 8.11 -11.02 -21.97
N VAL A 9 7.44 -10.48 -20.93
CA VAL A 9 5.99 -10.65 -20.74
C VAL A 9 5.20 -10.04 -21.89
N HIS A 10 5.53 -8.84 -22.35
CA HIS A 10 4.87 -8.23 -23.51
C HIS A 10 5.03 -9.08 -24.77
N SER A 11 6.25 -9.59 -25.05
CA SER A 11 6.51 -10.46 -26.18
C SER A 11 5.70 -11.76 -26.11
N PHE A 12 5.62 -12.37 -24.93
CA PHE A 12 4.83 -13.57 -24.70
C PHE A 12 3.34 -13.32 -24.98
N LEU A 13 2.77 -12.26 -24.39
CA LEU A 13 1.35 -11.90 -24.60
C LEU A 13 1.02 -11.65 -26.07
N GLN A 14 1.92 -10.99 -26.82
CA GLN A 14 1.74 -10.82 -28.26
C GLN A 14 1.72 -12.16 -29.01
N LYS A 15 2.58 -13.12 -28.64
CA LYS A 15 2.57 -14.47 -29.23
C LYS A 15 1.26 -15.21 -28.91
N VAL A 16 0.75 -15.10 -27.68
CA VAL A 16 -0.53 -15.69 -27.28
C VAL A 16 -1.67 -15.11 -28.12
N MET A 17 -1.74 -13.78 -28.29
CA MET A 17 -2.76 -13.13 -29.12
C MET A 17 -2.73 -13.59 -30.60
N LEU A 18 -1.55 -13.97 -31.08
CA LEU A 18 -1.36 -14.49 -32.42
C LEU A 18 -1.57 -16.02 -32.53
N GLY A 19 -1.95 -16.70 -31.46
CA GLY A 19 -2.07 -18.16 -31.41
C GLY A 19 -0.73 -18.90 -31.55
N LYS A 20 0.39 -18.23 -31.27
CA LYS A 20 1.76 -18.76 -31.41
C LYS A 20 2.40 -19.20 -30.10
N ALA A 21 1.71 -19.04 -29.00
CA ALA A 21 2.13 -19.49 -27.67
C ALA A 21 0.92 -19.84 -26.80
N ASN A 22 1.13 -20.79 -25.88
CA ASN A 22 0.17 -21.20 -24.88
C ASN A 22 0.83 -21.16 -23.52
N VAL A 23 0.02 -21.05 -22.45
CA VAL A 23 0.50 -21.23 -21.07
C VAL A 23 0.51 -22.73 -20.77
N ASP A 24 1.61 -23.21 -20.19
CA ASP A 24 1.74 -24.60 -19.75
C ASP A 24 0.71 -24.91 -18.63
N GLY A 25 0.12 -26.10 -18.67
CA GLY A 25 -0.84 -26.57 -17.68
C GLY A 25 -0.30 -26.53 -16.24
N ALA A 26 0.98 -26.87 -16.05
CA ALA A 26 1.61 -26.79 -14.74
C ALA A 26 1.69 -25.36 -14.19
N ILE A 27 1.87 -24.35 -15.06
CA ILE A 27 1.82 -22.94 -14.65
C ILE A 27 0.40 -22.54 -14.25
N LEU A 28 -0.61 -23.00 -15.01
CA LEU A 28 -2.01 -22.74 -14.68
C LEU A 28 -2.40 -23.36 -13.34
N ASP A 29 -1.92 -24.56 -13.04
CA ASP A 29 -2.16 -25.24 -11.77
C ASP A 29 -1.53 -24.48 -10.59
N LEU A 30 -0.33 -23.93 -10.77
CA LEU A 30 0.32 -23.07 -9.75
C LEU A 30 -0.50 -21.80 -9.50
N VAL A 31 -0.93 -21.11 -10.56
CA VAL A 31 -1.77 -19.91 -10.43
C VAL A 31 -3.08 -20.25 -9.71
N ALA A 32 -3.74 -21.34 -10.08
CA ALA A 32 -4.98 -21.78 -9.46
C ALA A 32 -4.80 -22.10 -7.96
N LYS A 33 -3.68 -22.74 -7.60
CA LYS A 33 -3.30 -23.01 -6.22
C LYS A 33 -3.11 -21.70 -5.44
N ASP A 34 -2.31 -20.77 -5.94
CA ASP A 34 -2.03 -19.49 -5.27
C ASP A 34 -3.31 -18.68 -5.04
N VAL A 35 -4.20 -18.64 -6.05
CA VAL A 35 -5.52 -18.00 -5.94
C VAL A 35 -6.37 -18.67 -4.86
N ARG A 36 -6.44 -20.00 -4.84
CA ARG A 36 -7.19 -20.74 -3.82
C ARG A 36 -6.68 -20.46 -2.42
N GLU A 37 -5.37 -20.54 -2.19
CA GLU A 37 -4.76 -20.26 -0.90
C GLU A 37 -5.03 -18.82 -0.44
N SER A 38 -5.05 -17.87 -1.37
CA SER A 38 -5.40 -16.49 -1.08
C SER A 38 -6.86 -16.33 -0.66
N LEU A 39 -7.79 -16.96 -1.36
CA LEU A 39 -9.21 -16.97 -1.02
C LEU A 39 -9.45 -17.61 0.35
N ASP A 40 -8.85 -18.77 0.61
CA ASP A 40 -8.93 -19.46 1.90
C ASP A 40 -8.43 -18.55 3.03
N ARG A 41 -7.31 -17.82 2.81
CA ARG A 41 -6.75 -16.87 3.77
C ARG A 41 -7.66 -15.66 4.02
N GLN A 42 -8.27 -15.09 2.98
CA GLN A 42 -9.12 -13.90 3.07
C GLN A 42 -10.48 -14.22 3.69
N PHE A 43 -11.04 -15.41 3.43
CA PHE A 43 -12.33 -15.81 3.94
C PHE A 43 -12.29 -16.59 5.27
N SER A 44 -11.11 -17.01 5.74
CA SER A 44 -10.99 -17.77 6.98
C SER A 44 -11.45 -17.02 8.24
N GLY A 45 -11.61 -15.72 8.16
CA GLY A 45 -12.13 -14.87 9.25
C GLY A 45 -11.23 -14.87 10.50
N GLY A 46 -11.62 -14.11 11.50
CA GLY A 46 -11.00 -14.07 12.82
C GLY A 46 -10.38 -12.73 13.18
N LYS A 47 -10.52 -12.34 14.45
CA LYS A 47 -9.79 -11.21 15.02
C LYS A 47 -8.32 -11.59 15.10
N ARG A 48 -7.48 -10.86 14.39
CA ARG A 48 -6.03 -11.04 14.51
C ARG A 48 -5.55 -10.09 15.60
N GLU A 49 -4.82 -10.64 16.57
CA GLU A 49 -4.05 -9.79 17.50
C GLU A 49 -3.06 -8.92 16.72
N PHE A 50 -2.86 -7.72 17.23
CA PHE A 50 -1.87 -6.82 16.64
C PHE A 50 -0.48 -7.45 16.72
N LYS A 51 0.21 -7.45 15.58
CA LYS A 51 1.61 -7.85 15.49
C LYS A 51 2.29 -6.94 14.46
N LEU A 52 3.47 -6.44 14.80
CA LEU A 52 4.33 -5.81 13.81
C LEU A 52 4.78 -6.87 12.80
N ARG A 53 4.64 -6.54 11.52
CA ARG A 53 5.01 -7.38 10.38
C ARG A 53 5.65 -6.51 9.30
N MET A 54 6.42 -7.10 8.40
CA MET A 54 7.01 -6.36 7.27
C MET A 54 5.96 -5.57 6.49
N SER A 55 4.73 -6.11 6.34
CA SER A 55 3.65 -5.45 5.60
C SER A 55 3.05 -4.23 6.31
N ASN A 56 3.40 -3.95 7.57
CA ASN A 56 2.89 -2.79 8.30
C ASN A 56 3.95 -1.91 8.96
N ILE A 57 5.22 -2.31 9.01
CA ILE A 57 6.28 -1.55 9.71
C ILE A 57 6.52 -0.14 9.12
N GLY A 58 6.17 0.08 7.86
CA GLY A 58 6.29 1.38 7.20
C GLY A 58 5.06 2.27 7.35
N ARG A 59 4.00 1.81 8.01
CA ARG A 59 2.83 2.63 8.29
C ARG A 59 3.16 3.73 9.31
N LYS A 60 2.33 4.76 9.33
CA LYS A 60 2.53 5.87 10.27
C LYS A 60 2.39 5.43 11.72
N LYS A 61 3.29 5.93 12.57
CA LYS A 61 3.37 5.56 14.00
C LYS A 61 2.03 5.74 14.72
N CYS A 62 1.26 6.80 14.42
CA CYS A 62 -0.05 7.03 15.02
C CYS A 62 -1.05 5.91 14.74
N GLN A 63 -1.07 5.37 13.52
CA GLN A 63 -1.94 4.25 13.16
C GLN A 63 -1.52 2.96 13.86
N LEU A 64 -0.22 2.63 13.84
CA LEU A 64 0.33 1.46 14.54
C LEU A 64 0.12 1.54 16.04
N TRP A 65 0.19 2.75 16.62
CA TRP A 65 -0.07 2.98 18.02
C TRP A 65 -1.51 2.61 18.40
N PHE A 66 -2.49 3.05 17.62
CA PHE A 66 -3.90 2.68 17.83
C PHE A 66 -4.14 1.19 17.59
N ASP A 67 -3.56 0.61 16.54
CA ASP A 67 -3.69 -0.82 16.25
C ASP A 67 -3.23 -1.68 17.45
N LYS A 68 -2.23 -1.20 18.23
CA LYS A 68 -1.71 -1.88 19.41
C LYS A 68 -2.50 -1.57 20.68
N ASN A 69 -2.78 -0.27 20.93
CA ASN A 69 -3.22 0.19 22.26
C ASN A 69 -4.73 0.43 22.39
N SER A 70 -5.45 0.54 21.28
CA SER A 70 -6.89 0.80 21.24
C SER A 70 -7.55 0.14 20.03
N PRO A 71 -7.34 -1.17 19.79
CA PRO A 71 -7.89 -1.87 18.63
C PRO A 71 -9.43 -1.90 18.62
N GLU A 72 -10.08 -1.75 19.78
CA GLU A 72 -11.52 -1.67 19.94
C GLU A 72 -12.14 -0.41 19.37
N ASP A 73 -11.37 0.69 19.31
CA ASP A 73 -11.82 1.97 18.75
C ASP A 73 -11.73 2.02 17.21
N ARG A 74 -11.33 0.91 16.59
CA ARG A 74 -11.17 0.80 15.15
C ARG A 74 -12.53 0.74 14.45
N LEU A 75 -12.80 1.72 13.60
CA LEU A 75 -13.96 1.69 12.71
C LEU A 75 -13.88 0.46 11.78
N PRO A 76 -15.03 -0.15 11.46
CA PRO A 76 -15.07 -1.29 10.55
C PRO A 76 -14.52 -0.91 9.16
N ASP A 77 -13.84 -1.86 8.54
CA ASP A 77 -13.45 -1.72 7.15
C ASP A 77 -14.70 -1.74 6.24
N SER A 78 -14.60 -1.03 5.12
CA SER A 78 -15.63 -1.16 4.08
C SER A 78 -15.75 -2.63 3.64
N PRO A 79 -16.96 -3.16 3.41
CA PRO A 79 -17.13 -4.51 2.85
C PRO A 79 -16.35 -4.74 1.57
N PHE A 80 -16.14 -3.69 0.78
CA PHE A 80 -15.34 -3.73 -0.45
C PHE A 80 -13.83 -3.85 -0.20
N PHE A 81 -13.37 -3.67 1.05
CA PHE A 81 -11.96 -3.81 1.39
C PHE A 81 -11.46 -5.24 1.16
N ILE A 82 -12.24 -6.24 1.57
CA ILE A 82 -11.91 -7.66 1.35
C ILE A 82 -11.79 -7.96 -0.15
N ILE A 83 -12.72 -7.45 -0.96
CA ILE A 83 -12.67 -7.62 -2.42
C ILE A 83 -11.40 -6.99 -3.00
N ASN A 84 -10.99 -5.81 -2.53
CA ASN A 84 -9.74 -5.19 -2.99
C ASN A 84 -8.50 -5.99 -2.60
N MET A 85 -8.49 -6.63 -1.43
CA MET A 85 -7.40 -7.52 -1.01
C MET A 85 -7.34 -8.77 -1.88
N ILE A 86 -8.48 -9.43 -2.11
CA ILE A 86 -8.59 -10.59 -2.99
C ILE A 86 -8.10 -10.25 -4.41
N LEU A 87 -8.54 -9.12 -4.98
CA LEU A 87 -8.08 -8.68 -6.30
C LEU A 87 -6.57 -8.44 -6.34
N GLY A 88 -5.98 -7.93 -5.26
CA GLY A 88 -4.52 -7.79 -5.14
C GLY A 88 -3.82 -9.14 -5.23
N ASP A 89 -4.24 -10.08 -4.41
CA ASP A 89 -3.68 -11.44 -4.35
C ASP A 89 -3.82 -12.19 -5.69
N ILE A 90 -4.98 -12.07 -6.35
CA ILE A 90 -5.22 -12.68 -7.68
C ILE A 90 -4.29 -12.06 -8.73
N ILE A 91 -4.15 -10.74 -8.75
CA ILE A 91 -3.26 -10.05 -9.70
C ILE A 91 -1.82 -10.50 -9.50
N GLU A 92 -1.36 -10.64 -8.25
CA GLU A 92 -0.02 -11.16 -7.96
C GLU A 92 0.17 -12.57 -8.50
N ALA A 93 -0.76 -13.49 -8.20
CA ALA A 93 -0.71 -14.88 -8.67
C ALA A 93 -0.67 -14.98 -10.20
N VAL A 94 -1.56 -14.22 -10.88
CA VAL A 94 -1.62 -14.17 -12.35
C VAL A 94 -0.34 -13.58 -12.93
N PHE A 95 0.19 -12.50 -12.35
CA PHE A 95 1.41 -11.86 -12.84
C PHE A 95 2.64 -12.76 -12.70
N LYS A 96 2.77 -13.46 -11.57
CA LYS A 96 3.80 -14.51 -11.40
C LYS A 96 3.66 -15.62 -12.44
N GLY A 97 2.42 -16.04 -12.74
CA GLY A 97 2.15 -16.98 -13.82
C GLY A 97 2.61 -16.48 -15.19
N LEU A 98 2.38 -15.20 -15.51
CA LEU A 98 2.84 -14.58 -16.76
C LEU A 98 4.37 -14.50 -16.84
N LEU A 99 5.05 -14.17 -15.73
CA LEU A 99 6.52 -14.19 -15.67
C LEU A 99 7.06 -15.59 -15.99
N ARG A 100 6.52 -16.65 -15.37
CA ARG A 100 6.89 -18.04 -15.64
C ARG A 100 6.65 -18.45 -17.11
N ALA A 101 5.47 -18.11 -17.64
CA ALA A 101 5.11 -18.40 -19.03
C ALA A 101 5.98 -17.65 -20.05
N SER A 102 6.61 -16.56 -19.61
CA SER A 102 7.56 -15.75 -20.41
C SER A 102 9.02 -16.18 -20.22
N ASP A 103 9.28 -17.33 -19.60
CA ASP A 103 10.61 -17.88 -19.29
C ASP A 103 11.46 -16.97 -18.36
N VAL A 104 10.82 -16.03 -17.64
CA VAL A 104 11.49 -15.20 -16.64
C VAL A 104 11.77 -16.03 -15.40
N LYS A 105 13.04 -16.06 -14.97
CA LYS A 105 13.46 -16.80 -13.79
C LYS A 105 13.40 -15.92 -12.55
N PHE A 106 12.80 -16.45 -11.49
CA PHE A 106 12.76 -15.85 -10.16
C PHE A 106 12.55 -16.95 -9.10
N ASP A 107 12.95 -16.67 -7.89
CA ASP A 107 12.61 -17.49 -6.73
C ASP A 107 11.27 -17.00 -6.18
N ASP A 108 10.40 -17.93 -5.84
CA ASP A 108 9.07 -17.66 -5.28
C ASP A 108 9.11 -17.03 -3.88
N SER A 109 7.94 -16.60 -3.44
CA SER A 109 7.71 -16.07 -2.10
C SER A 109 8.18 -17.03 -1.01
N ASP A 110 8.83 -16.48 0.01
CA ASP A 110 9.24 -17.23 1.20
C ASP A 110 9.15 -16.35 2.44
N LYS A 111 9.09 -17.00 3.60
CA LYS A 111 9.06 -16.32 4.89
C LYS A 111 10.45 -15.85 5.27
N VAL A 112 10.52 -14.65 5.83
CA VAL A 112 11.76 -14.07 6.34
C VAL A 112 11.52 -13.35 7.65
N THR A 113 12.55 -13.24 8.47
CA THR A 113 12.53 -12.50 9.73
C THR A 113 13.62 -11.44 9.72
N LEU A 114 13.23 -10.18 9.80
CA LEU A 114 14.13 -9.06 10.00
C LEU A 114 14.56 -9.01 11.45
N LYS A 115 15.85 -9.20 11.70
CA LYS A 115 16.46 -9.02 13.02
C LYS A 115 16.87 -7.57 13.20
N LEU A 116 16.32 -6.95 14.22
CA LEU A 116 16.64 -5.60 14.69
C LEU A 116 17.45 -5.72 16.00
N SER A 117 17.88 -4.58 16.57
CA SER A 117 18.72 -4.58 17.76
C SER A 117 18.09 -5.28 18.98
N ASP A 118 16.77 -5.20 19.11
CA ASP A 118 16.02 -5.61 20.31
C ASP A 118 14.71 -6.33 19.99
N SER A 119 14.46 -6.65 18.72
CA SER A 119 13.21 -7.24 18.26
C SER A 119 13.35 -7.93 16.90
N GLU A 120 12.35 -8.71 16.56
CA GLU A 120 12.26 -9.39 15.28
C GLU A 120 10.93 -9.05 14.61
N VAL A 121 10.95 -8.93 13.28
CA VAL A 121 9.75 -8.64 12.46
C VAL A 121 9.64 -9.65 11.34
N ASP A 122 8.54 -10.41 11.36
CA ASP A 122 8.28 -11.44 10.35
C ASP A 122 7.59 -10.87 9.12
N GLY A 123 7.80 -11.51 7.99
CA GLY A 123 7.11 -11.22 6.74
C GLY A 123 7.32 -12.32 5.70
N SER A 124 6.73 -12.11 4.53
CA SER A 124 6.95 -12.92 3.35
C SER A 124 7.12 -11.98 2.17
N TYR A 125 8.24 -12.10 1.47
CA TYR A 125 8.46 -11.36 0.22
C TYR A 125 7.77 -12.05 -0.94
N ASP A 126 7.49 -11.32 -2.02
CA ASP A 126 6.77 -11.88 -3.16
C ASP A 126 7.69 -12.69 -4.08
N MET A 127 8.87 -12.18 -4.40
CA MET A 127 9.84 -12.87 -5.25
C MET A 127 11.27 -12.33 -5.09
N VAL A 128 12.26 -13.15 -5.53
CA VAL A 128 13.63 -12.69 -5.78
C VAL A 128 13.93 -12.87 -7.27
N MET A 129 14.17 -11.77 -7.96
CA MET A 129 14.50 -11.77 -9.39
C MET A 129 15.90 -11.17 -9.60
N ASN A 130 16.75 -11.87 -10.38
CA ASN A 130 18.12 -11.44 -10.61
C ASN A 130 18.92 -11.15 -9.31
N GLY A 131 18.65 -11.91 -8.24
CA GLY A 131 19.29 -11.74 -6.94
C GLY A 131 18.84 -10.53 -6.14
N LYS A 132 17.73 -9.87 -6.52
CA LYS A 132 17.14 -8.71 -5.83
C LYS A 132 15.71 -9.05 -5.39
N VAL A 133 15.28 -8.55 -4.23
CA VAL A 133 13.88 -8.68 -3.78
C VAL A 133 12.99 -7.73 -4.56
N ASP A 134 11.97 -8.27 -5.20
CA ASP A 134 10.90 -7.54 -5.85
C ASP A 134 9.56 -7.81 -5.17
N ASP A 135 8.66 -6.85 -5.29
CA ASP A 135 7.33 -6.89 -4.71
C ASP A 135 6.26 -6.55 -5.77
N VAL A 136 5.11 -7.21 -5.73
CA VAL A 136 4.03 -7.02 -6.70
C VAL A 136 2.93 -6.16 -6.10
N LYS A 137 2.54 -5.10 -6.81
CA LYS A 137 1.48 -4.19 -6.36
C LYS A 137 0.38 -4.03 -7.40
N SER A 138 -0.86 -4.29 -6.98
CA SER A 138 -2.02 -3.87 -7.74
C SER A 138 -2.35 -2.41 -7.45
N ALA A 139 -2.46 -1.57 -8.46
CA ALA A 139 -2.69 -0.15 -8.32
C ALA A 139 -4.02 0.30 -8.94
N SER A 140 -4.68 1.29 -8.32
CA SER A 140 -5.73 2.03 -9.00
C SER A 140 -5.15 2.83 -10.17
N PRO A 141 -5.96 3.23 -11.18
CA PRO A 141 -5.47 4.06 -12.28
C PRO A 141 -4.73 5.31 -11.78
N TRP A 142 -5.30 5.99 -10.80
CA TRP A 142 -4.66 7.19 -10.23
C TRP A 142 -3.31 6.87 -9.60
N SER A 143 -3.21 5.82 -8.79
CA SER A 143 -1.94 5.43 -8.15
C SER A 143 -0.91 4.98 -9.18
N TYR A 144 -1.33 4.24 -10.20
CA TYR A 144 -0.47 3.81 -11.29
C TYR A 144 0.16 5.00 -12.02
N GLU A 145 -0.63 6.03 -12.33
CA GLU A 145 -0.17 7.20 -13.09
C GLU A 145 0.53 8.27 -12.22
N ASN A 146 0.19 8.39 -10.93
CA ASN A 146 0.61 9.52 -10.11
C ASN A 146 1.48 9.17 -8.90
N LYS A 147 1.49 7.91 -8.45
CA LYS A 147 2.29 7.45 -7.32
C LYS A 147 3.47 6.58 -7.78
N PHE A 148 3.20 5.62 -8.66
CA PHE A 148 4.19 4.67 -9.13
C PHE A 148 4.86 5.12 -10.45
N THR A 149 5.21 6.40 -10.59
CA THR A 149 5.94 6.93 -11.76
C THR A 149 7.43 6.58 -11.71
N ASP A 150 8.02 6.77 -10.55
CA ASP A 150 9.43 6.55 -10.24
C ASP A 150 9.62 6.42 -8.73
N PHE A 151 10.84 6.07 -8.28
CA PHE A 151 11.15 5.89 -6.86
C PHE A 151 10.94 7.17 -6.04
N ALA A 152 11.38 8.33 -6.53
CA ALA A 152 11.27 9.58 -5.78
C ALA A 152 9.81 9.97 -5.53
N THR A 153 8.97 9.84 -6.56
CA THR A 153 7.52 10.08 -6.45
C THR A 153 6.85 9.08 -5.51
N LEU A 154 7.17 7.78 -5.64
CA LEU A 154 6.66 6.75 -4.75
C LEU A 154 7.05 7.03 -3.30
N SER A 155 8.33 7.25 -3.02
CA SER A 155 8.84 7.51 -1.67
C SER A 155 8.18 8.73 -1.02
N SER A 156 7.99 9.81 -1.77
CA SER A 156 7.35 11.04 -1.27
C SER A 156 5.87 10.87 -0.93
N LYS A 157 5.18 9.90 -1.57
CA LYS A 157 3.74 9.62 -1.41
C LYS A 157 3.47 8.30 -0.70
N ASP A 158 4.50 7.71 -0.05
CA ASP A 158 4.38 6.39 0.58
C ASP A 158 3.70 6.45 1.94
N SER A 159 2.38 6.52 1.94
CA SER A 159 1.55 6.42 3.15
C SER A 159 1.35 4.98 3.64
N PHE A 160 1.67 3.98 2.81
CA PHE A 160 1.48 2.55 3.13
C PHE A 160 2.74 1.87 3.63
N GLY A 161 3.93 2.48 3.44
CA GLY A 161 5.20 1.93 3.87
C GLY A 161 5.79 0.88 2.92
N TYR A 162 5.55 1.03 1.62
CA TYR A 162 6.08 0.11 0.60
C TYR A 162 7.61 0.10 0.55
N VAL A 163 8.24 1.27 0.79
CA VAL A 163 9.70 1.38 0.84
C VAL A 163 10.25 0.60 2.03
N ALA A 164 9.71 0.82 3.23
CA ALA A 164 10.10 0.10 4.44
C ALA A 164 9.88 -1.42 4.31
N GLN A 165 8.75 -1.82 3.72
CA GLN A 165 8.43 -3.22 3.46
C GLN A 165 9.50 -3.88 2.58
N LEU A 166 9.82 -3.29 1.43
CA LEU A 166 10.81 -3.83 0.49
C LEU A 166 12.21 -3.88 1.09
N VAL A 167 12.64 -2.81 1.77
CA VAL A 167 13.94 -2.74 2.48
C VAL A 167 14.01 -3.78 3.57
N GLY A 168 12.94 -3.95 4.36
CA GLY A 168 12.86 -4.98 5.39
C GLY A 168 13.04 -6.38 4.82
N TYR A 169 12.38 -6.70 3.72
CA TYR A 169 12.52 -7.99 3.04
C TYR A 169 13.94 -8.21 2.50
N ALA A 170 14.50 -7.21 1.81
CA ALA A 170 15.84 -7.30 1.25
C ALA A 170 16.89 -7.52 2.34
N LYS A 171 16.81 -6.78 3.45
CA LYS A 171 17.70 -6.95 4.61
C LYS A 171 17.55 -8.33 5.25
N ALA A 172 16.32 -8.79 5.46
CA ALA A 172 16.06 -10.10 6.08
C ALA A 172 16.52 -11.27 5.19
N LYS A 173 16.37 -11.14 3.87
CA LYS A 173 16.84 -12.15 2.90
C LYS A 173 18.36 -12.08 2.68
N GLY A 174 19.00 -10.95 2.97
CA GLY A 174 20.43 -10.74 2.74
C GLY A 174 20.80 -10.48 1.27
N VAL A 175 19.90 -9.87 0.51
CA VAL A 175 20.10 -9.52 -0.90
C VAL A 175 19.73 -8.05 -1.14
N PRO A 176 20.16 -7.42 -2.24
CA PRO A 176 19.76 -6.05 -2.58
C PRO A 176 18.27 -5.88 -2.81
N VAL A 177 17.78 -4.65 -2.70
CA VAL A 177 16.43 -4.28 -3.17
C VAL A 177 16.39 -4.30 -4.70
N GLY A 178 15.26 -4.72 -5.24
CA GLY A 178 14.94 -4.61 -6.66
C GLY A 178 13.97 -3.47 -6.90
N GLY A 179 12.67 -3.74 -6.79
CA GLY A 179 11.64 -2.73 -7.01
C GLY A 179 10.24 -3.30 -6.91
N TRP A 180 9.33 -2.60 -7.56
CA TRP A 180 7.91 -2.96 -7.59
C TRP A 180 7.44 -3.25 -9.00
N TRP A 181 6.83 -4.41 -9.17
CA TRP A 181 5.98 -4.72 -10.32
C TRP A 181 4.59 -4.15 -10.07
N VAL A 182 4.21 -3.13 -10.81
CA VAL A 182 2.96 -2.40 -10.58
C VAL A 182 1.99 -2.69 -11.70
N ILE A 183 0.84 -3.26 -11.35
CA ILE A 183 -0.21 -3.61 -12.28
C ILE A 183 -1.42 -2.70 -12.08
N ASN A 184 -1.85 -2.01 -13.15
CA ASN A 184 -3.08 -1.21 -13.15
C ASN A 184 -4.29 -2.14 -13.19
N LYS A 185 -5.00 -2.25 -12.06
CA LYS A 185 -6.13 -3.17 -11.89
C LYS A 185 -7.36 -2.85 -12.74
N ALA A 186 -7.41 -1.70 -13.41
CA ALA A 186 -8.52 -1.33 -14.27
C ALA A 186 -8.33 -1.71 -15.74
N ASN A 187 -7.07 -1.83 -16.23
CA ASN A 187 -6.80 -2.09 -17.63
C ASN A 187 -5.71 -3.13 -17.89
N GLY A 188 -5.07 -3.66 -16.85
CA GLY A 188 -4.02 -4.67 -16.98
C GLY A 188 -2.65 -4.16 -17.41
N ASN A 189 -2.47 -2.86 -17.64
CA ASN A 189 -1.15 -2.30 -17.90
C ASN A 189 -0.23 -2.56 -16.71
N PHE A 190 1.03 -2.86 -16.97
CA PHE A 190 2.02 -3.08 -15.92
C PHE A 190 3.34 -2.39 -16.26
N LYS A 191 4.12 -2.12 -15.23
CA LYS A 191 5.45 -1.53 -15.32
C LYS A 191 6.29 -1.91 -14.11
N TYR A 192 7.60 -1.77 -14.25
CA TYR A 192 8.56 -1.89 -13.16
C TYR A 192 9.00 -0.53 -12.64
N VAL A 193 9.00 -0.36 -11.33
CA VAL A 193 9.53 0.83 -10.64
C VAL A 193 10.73 0.38 -9.81
N SER A 194 11.94 0.77 -10.23
CA SER A 194 13.18 0.41 -9.53
C SER A 194 13.29 1.11 -8.18
N ALA A 195 13.84 0.42 -7.18
CA ALA A 195 14.18 0.96 -5.87
C ALA A 195 15.71 1.15 -5.69
N GLU A 196 16.50 1.15 -6.77
CA GLU A 196 17.96 1.22 -6.68
C GLU A 196 18.48 2.48 -5.98
N ASP A 197 17.71 3.59 -6.01
CA ASP A 197 18.06 4.84 -5.35
C ASP A 197 17.72 4.90 -3.85
N VAL A 198 17.25 3.78 -3.25
CA VAL A 198 16.88 3.75 -1.85
C VAL A 198 18.13 3.81 -0.94
N ASP A 199 18.08 4.70 0.05
CA ASP A 199 19.04 4.69 1.16
C ASP A 199 18.61 3.62 2.17
N MET A 200 19.17 2.42 2.03
CA MET A 200 18.87 1.27 2.87
C MET A 200 19.13 1.53 4.35
N ASP A 201 20.22 2.19 4.69
CA ASP A 201 20.61 2.43 6.08
C ASP A 201 19.68 3.44 6.75
N ALA A 202 19.36 4.52 6.04
CA ALA A 202 18.39 5.51 6.52
C ALA A 202 17.00 4.88 6.72
N GLU A 203 16.57 4.01 5.81
CA GLU A 203 15.25 3.36 5.93
C GLU A 203 15.23 2.32 7.05
N LEU A 204 16.28 1.52 7.21
CA LEU A 204 16.42 0.57 8.32
C LEU A 204 16.42 1.28 9.69
N LYS A 205 17.04 2.47 9.77
CA LYS A 205 16.99 3.29 10.97
C LYS A 205 15.56 3.72 11.30
N LYS A 206 14.78 4.18 10.32
CA LYS A 206 13.35 4.52 10.50
C LYS A 206 12.52 3.31 10.95
N ILE A 207 12.78 2.14 10.35
CA ILE A 207 12.14 0.89 10.76
C ILE A 207 12.45 0.59 12.23
N GLN A 208 13.73 0.62 12.62
CA GLN A 208 14.15 0.40 14.01
C GLN A 208 13.47 1.37 14.97
N GLU A 209 13.47 2.67 14.66
CA GLU A 209 12.81 3.72 15.46
C GLU A 209 11.31 3.48 15.60
N THR A 210 10.65 3.04 14.52
CA THR A 210 9.21 2.74 14.54
C THR A 210 8.92 1.52 15.39
N VAL A 211 9.67 0.45 15.23
CA VAL A 211 9.50 -0.79 15.99
C VAL A 211 9.77 -0.55 17.48
N THR A 212 10.84 0.17 17.80
CA THR A 212 11.17 0.55 19.19
C THR A 212 10.05 1.38 19.82
N TYR A 213 9.58 2.43 19.13
CA TYR A 213 8.46 3.28 19.58
C TYR A 213 7.20 2.47 19.89
N ILE A 214 6.84 1.54 19.01
CA ILE A 214 5.63 0.73 19.19
C ILE A 214 5.82 -0.31 20.30
N ASN A 215 6.98 -0.97 20.39
CA ASN A 215 7.21 -2.04 21.36
C ASN A 215 7.34 -1.51 22.79
N TYR A 216 8.01 -0.39 22.98
CA TYR A 216 8.32 0.16 24.31
C TYR A 216 7.36 1.25 24.79
N GLY A 217 6.23 1.45 24.10
CA GLY A 217 5.13 2.25 24.61
C GLY A 217 5.37 3.76 24.50
N GLY A 218 5.80 4.25 23.36
CA GLY A 218 5.84 5.69 23.08
C GLY A 218 4.46 6.34 23.31
N ALA A 219 4.43 7.59 23.78
CA ALA A 219 3.20 8.36 23.93
C ALA A 219 2.52 8.55 22.56
N PHE A 220 1.19 8.64 22.54
CA PHE A 220 0.48 8.91 21.31
C PHE A 220 0.83 10.27 20.73
N GLU A 221 1.19 10.30 19.46
CA GLU A 221 1.45 11.52 18.70
C GLU A 221 0.71 11.43 17.35
N ARG A 222 0.02 12.51 16.96
CA ARG A 222 -0.56 12.61 15.62
C ARG A 222 0.54 12.73 14.57
N CYS A 223 0.37 12.03 13.46
CA CYS A 223 1.34 12.07 12.36
C CYS A 223 0.98 13.10 11.28
N TYR A 224 -0.20 13.70 11.35
CA TYR A 224 -0.71 14.65 10.37
C TYR A 224 -1.50 15.75 11.06
N GLU A 225 -1.43 16.94 10.46
CA GLU A 225 -2.26 18.09 10.85
C GLU A 225 -3.49 18.20 9.95
N PRO A 226 -4.57 18.87 10.41
CA PRO A 226 -5.68 19.22 9.57
C PRO A 226 -5.24 20.14 8.42
N VAL A 227 -5.94 20.06 7.31
CA VAL A 227 -5.69 20.91 6.15
C VAL A 227 -6.87 21.87 5.95
N GLU A 228 -6.57 23.07 5.49
CA GLU A 228 -7.63 24.06 5.20
C GLU A 228 -8.42 23.64 3.96
N GLU A 229 -9.76 23.71 4.05
CA GLU A 229 -10.62 23.51 2.90
C GLU A 229 -10.51 24.73 1.98
N THR A 230 -10.28 24.49 0.68
CA THR A 230 -10.17 25.56 -0.31
C THR A 230 -11.23 25.41 -1.39
N TYR A 231 -11.66 26.53 -1.96
CA TYR A 231 -12.52 26.59 -3.13
C TYR A 231 -11.88 27.45 -4.21
N TYR A 232 -11.59 26.87 -5.37
CA TYR A 232 -10.76 27.50 -6.42
C TYR A 232 -9.47 28.13 -5.88
N GLY A 233 -8.80 27.43 -4.96
CA GLY A 233 -7.55 27.89 -4.35
C GLY A 233 -7.70 28.96 -3.26
N LYS A 234 -8.93 29.43 -2.99
CA LYS A 234 -9.19 30.39 -1.91
C LYS A 234 -9.50 29.65 -0.61
N PRO A 235 -8.85 30.02 0.50
CA PRO A 235 -9.13 29.46 1.82
C PRO A 235 -10.58 29.73 2.24
N SER A 236 -11.22 28.73 2.88
CA SER A 236 -12.58 28.85 3.41
C SER A 236 -12.63 29.17 4.90
N GLY A 237 -11.49 29.05 5.59
CA GLY A 237 -11.41 29.07 7.06
C GLY A 237 -11.86 27.77 7.73
N ASN A 238 -12.43 26.81 7.00
CA ASN A 238 -12.77 25.49 7.53
C ASN A 238 -11.53 24.59 7.55
N MET A 239 -11.33 23.82 8.63
CA MET A 239 -10.26 22.84 8.74
C MET A 239 -10.84 21.44 8.62
N LYS A 240 -10.26 20.63 7.73
CA LYS A 240 -10.67 19.25 7.45
C LYS A 240 -9.51 18.28 7.58
N LEU A 241 -9.83 17.01 7.69
CA LEU A 241 -8.81 15.97 7.63
C LEU A 241 -8.20 15.88 6.22
N GLY A 242 -6.87 15.72 6.15
CA GLY A 242 -6.18 15.29 4.94
C GLY A 242 -6.62 13.89 4.50
N VAL A 243 -6.19 13.46 3.31
CA VAL A 243 -6.61 12.17 2.72
C VAL A 243 -6.25 11.00 3.63
N GLU A 244 -5.05 10.99 4.20
CA GLU A 244 -4.56 9.91 5.06
C GLU A 244 -5.43 9.73 6.30
N CYS A 245 -5.78 10.84 6.97
CA CYS A 245 -6.63 10.82 8.16
C CYS A 245 -8.10 10.53 7.81
N SER A 246 -8.60 11.03 6.68
CA SER A 246 -9.98 10.77 6.23
C SER A 246 -10.24 9.28 5.95
N LEU A 247 -9.21 8.55 5.54
CA LEU A 247 -9.26 7.11 5.28
C LEU A 247 -8.83 6.26 6.49
N CYS A 248 -8.39 6.89 7.60
CA CYS A 248 -7.95 6.19 8.79
C CYS A 248 -9.14 5.63 9.58
N ASN A 249 -9.05 4.35 9.96
CA ASN A 249 -10.11 3.72 10.75
C ASN A 249 -10.15 4.21 12.21
N TYR A 250 -9.19 4.99 12.66
CA TYR A 250 -9.15 5.59 13.99
C TYR A 250 -9.45 7.10 13.98
N ARG A 251 -9.96 7.64 12.86
CA ARG A 251 -10.19 9.08 12.72
C ARG A 251 -11.09 9.67 13.79
N GLU A 252 -12.15 8.95 14.18
CA GLU A 252 -13.11 9.41 15.21
C GLU A 252 -12.50 9.40 16.60
N LYS A 253 -11.65 8.43 16.94
CA LYS A 253 -10.90 8.38 18.18
C LYS A 253 -9.77 9.41 18.21
N CYS A 254 -9.11 9.61 17.09
CA CYS A 254 -7.99 10.54 16.96
C CYS A 254 -8.44 12.01 17.03
N TRP A 255 -9.65 12.31 16.58
CA TRP A 255 -10.20 13.66 16.46
C TRP A 255 -11.57 13.76 17.15
N GLU A 256 -11.58 14.18 18.44
CA GLU A 256 -12.77 14.17 19.29
C GLU A 256 -13.94 15.01 18.77
N ASN A 257 -13.68 16.09 18.01
CA ASN A 257 -14.70 17.00 17.49
C ASN A 257 -14.96 16.80 15.97
N LEU A 258 -14.70 15.59 15.46
CA LEU A 258 -14.87 15.30 14.05
C LEU A 258 -16.35 15.37 13.62
N GLN A 259 -16.63 16.16 12.59
CA GLN A 259 -17.95 16.26 11.97
C GLN A 259 -17.89 15.80 10.53
N VAL A 260 -18.75 14.84 10.17
CA VAL A 260 -18.87 14.35 8.78
C VAL A 260 -20.06 15.06 8.13
N LEU A 261 -19.77 16.06 7.31
CA LEU A 261 -20.78 16.90 6.68
C LEU A 261 -20.53 17.04 5.17
N PRO A 262 -21.56 17.32 4.37
CA PRO A 262 -21.37 17.73 2.99
C PRO A 262 -20.42 18.95 2.90
N SER A 263 -19.55 18.95 1.88
CA SER A 263 -18.61 20.07 1.67
C SER A 263 -19.33 21.42 1.70
N LYS A 264 -18.83 22.34 2.52
CA LYS A 264 -19.39 23.68 2.70
C LYS A 264 -19.08 24.62 1.54
N VAL A 265 -18.10 24.27 0.71
CA VAL A 265 -17.65 25.10 -0.43
C VAL A 265 -18.02 24.49 -1.79
N SER A 266 -18.40 23.23 -1.85
CA SER A 266 -18.79 22.59 -3.12
C SER A 266 -20.15 23.08 -3.60
N LYS A 267 -20.22 23.47 -4.89
CA LYS A 267 -21.47 23.83 -5.58
C LYS A 267 -22.12 22.64 -6.33
N SER A 268 -21.61 21.42 -6.12
CA SER A 268 -22.20 20.20 -6.70
C SER A 268 -23.60 19.97 -6.13
N ALA A 269 -24.51 19.42 -6.94
CA ALA A 269 -25.84 18.99 -6.47
C ALA A 269 -25.74 17.91 -5.38
N ASN A 270 -24.68 17.08 -5.44
CA ASN A 270 -24.34 16.07 -4.44
C ASN A 270 -22.90 16.33 -3.94
N PRO A 271 -22.71 17.25 -2.99
CA PRO A 271 -21.39 17.58 -2.48
C PRO A 271 -20.78 16.37 -1.74
N PRO A 272 -19.45 16.14 -1.88
CA PRO A 272 -18.79 15.07 -1.17
C PRO A 272 -18.87 15.29 0.34
N LEU A 273 -18.93 14.18 1.11
CA LEU A 273 -18.82 14.22 2.55
C LEU A 273 -17.37 14.53 2.94
N ILE A 274 -17.20 15.48 3.84
CA ILE A 274 -15.90 15.95 4.34
C ILE A 274 -15.85 15.74 5.85
N ASN A 275 -14.68 15.31 6.32
CA ASN A 275 -14.38 15.15 7.74
C ASN A 275 -13.81 16.48 8.27
N TYR A 276 -14.67 17.31 8.87
CA TYR A 276 -14.28 18.60 9.46
C TYR A 276 -13.83 18.44 10.90
N VAL A 277 -12.74 19.09 11.27
CA VAL A 277 -12.26 19.23 12.65
C VAL A 277 -12.56 20.64 13.21
N TYR A 278 -12.79 21.59 12.31
CA TYR A 278 -13.20 22.93 12.66
C TYR A 278 -14.00 23.54 11.51
N LEU A 279 -15.09 24.22 11.84
CA LEU A 279 -15.87 25.02 10.90
C LEU A 279 -15.77 26.49 11.32
N SER A 280 -15.36 27.35 10.41
CA SER A 280 -15.41 28.79 10.65
C SER A 280 -16.87 29.22 10.69
N ASN A 281 -17.23 30.08 11.62
CA ASN A 281 -18.58 30.64 11.77
C ASN A 281 -18.92 31.67 10.69
N ALA A 282 -18.22 31.66 9.56
CA ALA A 282 -18.42 32.57 8.44
C ALA A 282 -19.73 32.23 7.70
N GLN A 283 -20.89 32.43 8.35
CA GLN A 283 -22.15 32.66 7.65
C GLN A 283 -22.26 34.10 7.09
N ASP A 284 -21.22 34.94 7.26
CA ASP A 284 -21.32 36.39 7.01
C ASP A 284 -20.45 36.97 5.88
N THR A 285 -19.88 36.17 4.99
CA THR A 285 -19.08 36.73 3.88
C THR A 285 -19.33 36.05 2.54
N VAL A 286 -20.60 35.99 2.09
CA VAL A 286 -20.92 35.92 0.65
C VAL A 286 -22.17 36.74 0.41
N GLN A 287 -22.06 38.06 0.59
CA GLN A 287 -22.82 39.06 -0.12
C GLN A 287 -21.81 40.08 -0.64
N GLU A 288 -21.37 39.86 -1.86
CA GLU A 288 -21.11 40.88 -2.88
C GLU A 288 -20.66 40.19 -4.17
#